data_b22efa8ea1eef4604f2ee4248cce8547
#
_entry.id   b22efa8ea1eef4604f2ee4248cce8547
#
_cell.length_a   1.000
_cell.length_b   1.000
_cell.length_c   1.000
_cell.angle_alpha   90.00
_cell.angle_beta   90.00
_cell.angle_gamma   90.00
#
_symmetry.space_group_name_H-M   'P 1'
#
loop_
_entity.id
_entity.type
_entity.pdbx_description
1 polymer ?
#
loop_
_entity_poly.entity_id
_entity_poly.type
_entity_poly.pdbx_seq_one_letter_code
_entity_poly.pdbx_strand_id
1 'polypeptide(L)'
;RRPVVVACASALVVTHLGGLNGVRVPFIGDVVLPTQIPLPFVGHSVELGAIFFIVVAVIAIVGCSNGVNLTDGLDGLAGGTLVFAFISFLIIALLNEPLQPNLAMVNAIVIGALMGFLWFNVHPAQVFMGDSGALSLGGMLAVTALMTGQVLILPLIGIIFVLEVASDIIQVGS
;
A
#
# COMPACT_ATOMS: atom_id res chain seq x y z
N ARG A 1 -3.22 -6.02 -17.21
CA ARG A 1 -2.57 -7.34 -17.04
C ARG A 1 -1.25 -7.27 -16.26
N ARG A 2 -0.47 -6.17 -16.37
CA ARG A 2 0.82 -6.03 -15.66
C ARG A 2 0.70 -5.97 -14.12
N PRO A 3 -0.24 -5.24 -13.49
CA PRO A 3 -0.32 -5.18 -12.03
C PRO A 3 -0.66 -6.52 -11.38
N VAL A 4 -1.47 -7.36 -12.03
CA VAL A 4 -1.78 -8.71 -11.54
C VAL A 4 -0.55 -9.60 -11.54
N VAL A 5 0.28 -9.50 -12.58
CA VAL A 5 1.53 -10.27 -12.67
C VAL A 5 2.52 -9.85 -11.58
N VAL A 6 2.65 -8.54 -11.33
CA VAL A 6 3.51 -8.03 -10.25
C VAL A 6 2.98 -8.45 -8.88
N ALA A 7 1.67 -8.38 -8.66
CA ALA A 7 1.05 -8.81 -7.41
C ALA A 7 1.21 -10.33 -7.18
N CYS A 8 1.00 -11.15 -8.22
CA CYS A 8 1.23 -12.59 -8.14
C CYS A 8 2.71 -12.93 -7.94
N ALA A 9 3.62 -12.22 -8.60
CA ALA A 9 5.06 -12.42 -8.44
C ALA A 9 5.52 -12.03 -7.03
N SER A 10 5.05 -10.90 -6.49
CA SER A 10 5.38 -10.50 -5.12
C SER A 10 4.77 -11.43 -4.07
N ALA A 11 3.54 -11.91 -4.26
CA ALA A 11 2.92 -12.90 -3.40
C ALA A 11 3.69 -14.25 -3.44
N LEU A 12 4.12 -14.71 -4.63
CA LEU A 12 4.93 -15.91 -4.80
C LEU A 12 6.33 -15.75 -4.18
N VAL A 13 6.96 -14.61 -4.32
CA VAL A 13 8.25 -14.31 -3.68
C VAL A 13 8.11 -14.33 -2.16
N VAL A 14 7.05 -13.74 -1.62
CA VAL A 14 6.73 -13.75 -0.20
C VAL A 14 6.53 -15.18 0.33
N THR A 15 5.86 -16.05 -0.42
CA THR A 15 5.61 -17.43 0.02
C THR A 15 6.83 -18.36 -0.16
N HIS A 16 7.74 -18.06 -1.09
CA HIS A 16 8.89 -18.95 -1.40
C HIS A 16 10.14 -18.66 -0.57
N LEU A 17 10.31 -17.42 -0.09
CA LEU A 17 11.54 -16.96 0.57
C LEU A 17 11.61 -17.16 2.08
N GLY A 18 10.57 -17.63 2.76
CA GLY A 18 10.67 -17.69 4.20
C GLY A 18 9.74 -18.63 4.96
N GLY A 19 8.91 -19.39 4.25
CA GLY A 19 7.80 -20.04 4.96
C GLY A 19 6.85 -18.98 5.55
N LEU A 20 5.72 -19.41 6.06
CA LEU A 20 4.65 -18.51 6.53
C LEU A 20 5.00 -17.66 7.79
N ASN A 21 6.20 -17.80 8.35
CA ASN A 21 6.60 -17.16 9.60
C ASN A 21 7.69 -16.10 9.47
N GLY A 22 8.16 -15.80 8.27
CA GLY A 22 9.15 -14.74 8.11
C GLY A 22 9.66 -14.62 6.66
N VAL A 23 9.67 -13.41 6.13
CA VAL A 23 10.30 -13.08 4.86
C VAL A 23 11.56 -12.30 5.15
N ARG A 24 12.72 -12.85 4.73
CA ARG A 24 13.96 -12.08 4.67
C ARG A 24 13.93 -11.21 3.42
N VAL A 25 13.73 -9.93 3.61
CA VAL A 25 13.91 -8.97 2.52
C VAL A 25 15.37 -8.52 2.56
N PRO A 26 16.16 -8.70 1.48
CA PRO A 26 17.52 -8.16 1.41
C PRO A 26 17.48 -6.68 1.77
N PHE A 27 18.35 -6.24 2.69
CA PHE A 27 18.48 -4.88 3.22
C PHE A 27 17.48 -4.43 4.30
N ILE A 28 16.37 -5.15 4.56
CA ILE A 28 15.35 -4.74 5.55
C ILE A 28 15.41 -5.62 6.80
N GLY A 29 16.04 -6.80 6.74
CA GLY A 29 16.12 -7.77 7.84
C GLY A 29 14.96 -8.78 7.86
N ASP A 30 14.81 -9.48 8.97
CA ASP A 30 13.76 -10.48 9.12
C ASP A 30 12.40 -9.78 9.31
N VAL A 31 11.56 -9.80 8.28
CA VAL A 31 10.19 -9.30 8.35
C VAL A 31 9.28 -10.48 8.64
N VAL A 32 8.70 -10.49 9.83
CA VAL A 32 7.63 -11.44 10.17
C VAL A 32 6.36 -10.94 9.48
N LEU A 33 5.89 -11.67 8.46
CA LEU A 33 4.59 -11.39 7.88
C LEU A 33 3.53 -11.86 8.88
N PRO A 34 2.67 -10.98 9.36
CA PRO A 34 1.60 -11.39 10.23
C PRO A 34 0.61 -12.25 9.44
N THR A 35 0.54 -13.53 9.75
CA THR A 35 -0.57 -14.41 9.32
C THR A 35 -1.87 -14.06 10.05
N GLN A 36 -1.76 -13.20 11.05
CA GLN A 36 -2.87 -12.69 11.84
C GLN A 36 -3.18 -11.26 11.39
N ILE A 37 -4.42 -11.00 10.99
CA ILE A 37 -4.87 -9.64 10.71
C ILE A 37 -5.57 -9.12 11.98
N PRO A 38 -5.04 -8.07 12.63
CA PRO A 38 -5.74 -7.44 13.73
C PRO A 38 -7.02 -6.78 13.20
N LEU A 39 -8.14 -7.10 13.83
CA LEU A 39 -9.40 -6.42 13.53
C LEU A 39 -9.36 -5.04 14.18
N PRO A 40 -9.49 -3.94 13.42
CA PRO A 40 -9.59 -2.62 13.98
C PRO A 40 -10.82 -2.57 14.91
N PHE A 41 -10.65 -2.04 16.10
CA PHE A 41 -11.69 -1.85 17.13
C PHE A 41 -12.16 -3.08 17.94
N VAL A 42 -11.71 -4.30 17.64
CA VAL A 42 -12.22 -5.53 18.31
C VAL A 42 -11.18 -6.19 19.23
N GLY A 43 -9.91 -5.81 19.15
CA GLY A 43 -8.85 -6.34 20.04
C GLY A 43 -8.51 -7.82 19.81
N HIS A 44 -9.06 -8.46 18.79
CA HIS A 44 -8.76 -9.84 18.42
C HIS A 44 -8.10 -9.89 17.04
N SER A 45 -7.14 -10.81 16.88
CA SER A 45 -6.54 -11.14 15.58
C SER A 45 -7.20 -12.39 15.00
N VAL A 46 -7.43 -12.40 13.71
CA VAL A 46 -7.93 -13.58 12.97
C VAL A 46 -6.75 -14.28 12.34
N GLU A 47 -6.58 -15.57 12.65
CA GLU A 47 -5.63 -16.42 11.97
C GLU A 47 -6.15 -16.77 10.58
N LEU A 48 -5.43 -16.30 9.57
CA LEU A 48 -5.75 -16.58 8.19
C LEU A 48 -4.92 -17.77 7.70
N GLY A 49 -5.59 -18.75 7.10
CA GLY A 49 -4.88 -19.76 6.33
C GLY A 49 -4.06 -19.09 5.21
N ALA A 50 -2.89 -19.68 4.86
CA ALA A 50 -1.97 -19.13 3.87
C ALA A 50 -2.64 -18.72 2.55
N ILE A 51 -3.57 -19.52 2.06
CA ILE A 51 -4.28 -19.27 0.80
C ILE A 51 -5.14 -18.00 0.92
N PHE A 52 -5.87 -17.83 2.02
CA PHE A 52 -6.71 -16.66 2.24
C PHE A 52 -5.85 -15.38 2.36
N PHE A 53 -4.70 -15.46 3.06
CA PHE A 53 -3.75 -14.36 3.15
C PHE A 53 -3.25 -13.93 1.77
N ILE A 54 -2.88 -14.89 0.89
CA ILE A 54 -2.45 -14.61 -0.48
C ILE A 54 -3.56 -13.90 -1.27
N VAL A 55 -4.80 -14.35 -1.15
CA VAL A 55 -5.94 -13.72 -1.82
C VAL A 55 -6.13 -12.28 -1.35
N VAL A 56 -6.08 -12.04 -0.04
CA VAL A 56 -6.18 -10.70 0.54
C VAL A 56 -5.02 -9.81 0.07
N ALA A 57 -3.79 -10.33 0.05
CA ALA A 57 -2.62 -9.59 -0.41
C ALA A 57 -2.74 -9.19 -1.89
N VAL A 58 -3.19 -10.11 -2.76
CA VAL A 58 -3.41 -9.82 -4.18
C VAL A 58 -4.48 -8.76 -4.37
N ILE A 59 -5.61 -8.87 -3.67
CA ILE A 59 -6.70 -7.89 -3.73
C ILE A 59 -6.19 -6.51 -3.25
N ALA A 60 -5.46 -6.46 -2.14
CA ALA A 60 -4.94 -5.21 -1.61
C ALA A 60 -3.96 -4.54 -2.58
N ILE A 61 -2.99 -5.30 -3.14
CA ILE A 61 -1.98 -4.75 -4.05
C ILE A 61 -2.63 -4.29 -5.36
N VAL A 62 -3.48 -5.13 -5.97
CA VAL A 62 -4.15 -4.78 -7.24
C VAL A 62 -5.12 -3.61 -7.04
N GLY A 63 -5.94 -3.67 -5.99
CA GLY A 63 -6.91 -2.63 -5.67
C GLY A 63 -6.25 -1.29 -5.38
N CYS A 64 -5.21 -1.27 -4.55
CA CYS A 64 -4.50 -0.05 -4.21
C CYS A 64 -3.73 0.54 -5.40
N SER A 65 -3.04 -0.30 -6.19
CA SER A 65 -2.34 0.16 -7.40
C SER A 65 -3.31 0.82 -8.39
N ASN A 66 -4.44 0.19 -8.67
CA ASN A 66 -5.42 0.76 -9.59
C ASN A 66 -6.13 1.98 -8.97
N GLY A 67 -6.43 1.95 -7.67
CA GLY A 67 -7.06 3.09 -6.98
C GLY A 67 -6.20 4.35 -7.05
N VAL A 68 -4.90 4.23 -6.81
CA VAL A 68 -3.97 5.36 -6.94
C VAL A 68 -3.87 5.83 -8.39
N ASN A 69 -3.83 4.89 -9.34
CA ASN A 69 -3.75 5.22 -10.77
C ASN A 69 -5.00 5.98 -11.26
N LEU A 70 -6.20 5.59 -10.84
CA LEU A 70 -7.44 6.31 -11.15
C LEU A 70 -7.47 7.71 -10.51
N THR A 71 -6.91 7.85 -9.32
CA THR A 71 -6.83 9.14 -8.61
C THR A 71 -5.81 10.11 -9.24
N ASP A 72 -4.88 9.63 -10.07
CA ASP A 72 -3.86 10.46 -10.77
C ASP A 72 -4.44 11.24 -11.98
N GLY A 73 -5.73 11.55 -11.95
CA GLY A 73 -6.41 12.35 -12.97
C GLY A 73 -6.36 13.86 -12.75
N LEU A 74 -5.98 14.32 -11.57
CA LEU A 74 -5.92 15.74 -11.21
C LEU A 74 -4.55 16.11 -10.62
N ASP A 75 -4.06 17.31 -11.02
CA ASP A 75 -2.78 17.85 -10.56
C ASP A 75 -2.67 17.84 -9.03
N GLY A 76 -1.67 17.15 -8.49
CA GLY A 76 -1.36 17.09 -7.07
C GLY A 76 -2.25 16.16 -6.23
N LEU A 77 -3.36 15.64 -6.75
CA LEU A 77 -4.31 14.85 -5.97
C LEU A 77 -3.71 13.51 -5.53
N ALA A 78 -3.23 12.70 -6.46
CA ALA A 78 -2.66 11.39 -6.15
C ALA A 78 -1.41 11.52 -5.27
N GLY A 79 -0.49 12.43 -5.62
CA GLY A 79 0.72 12.68 -4.83
C GLY A 79 0.41 13.15 -3.42
N GLY A 80 -0.52 14.10 -3.26
CA GLY A 80 -0.92 14.64 -1.95
C GLY A 80 -1.59 13.60 -1.06
N THR A 81 -2.52 12.82 -1.60
CA THR A 81 -3.20 11.75 -0.84
C THR A 81 -2.24 10.63 -0.45
N LEU A 82 -1.27 10.27 -1.31
CA LEU A 82 -0.22 9.31 -0.99
C LEU A 82 0.66 9.77 0.17
N VAL A 83 1.03 11.05 0.24
CA VAL A 83 1.81 11.60 1.37
C VAL A 83 1.09 11.33 2.68
N PHE A 84 -0.21 11.67 2.79
CA PHE A 84 -0.97 11.41 4.01
C PHE A 84 -1.09 9.93 4.33
N ALA A 85 -1.28 9.08 3.32
CA ALA A 85 -1.35 7.64 3.50
C ALA A 85 -0.02 7.06 4.03
N PHE A 86 1.12 7.46 3.45
CA PHE A 86 2.43 7.02 3.92
C PHE A 86 2.79 7.58 5.31
N ILE A 87 2.39 8.81 5.66
CA ILE A 87 2.54 9.34 7.02
C ILE A 87 1.77 8.48 8.02
N SER A 88 0.54 8.09 7.70
CA SER A 88 -0.26 7.22 8.56
C SER A 88 0.43 5.88 8.81
N PHE A 89 0.95 5.22 7.77
CA PHE A 89 1.70 3.97 7.91
C PHE A 89 3.07 4.14 8.57
N LEU A 90 3.72 5.28 8.41
CA LEU A 90 4.94 5.61 9.15
C LEU A 90 4.66 5.64 10.66
N ILE A 91 3.59 6.32 11.08
CA ILE A 91 3.17 6.38 12.47
C ILE A 91 2.83 4.97 12.99
N ILE A 92 2.06 4.20 12.22
CA ILE A 92 1.73 2.81 12.57
C ILE A 92 3.00 1.97 12.76
N ALA A 93 3.97 2.07 11.84
CA ALA A 93 5.22 1.32 11.92
C ALA A 93 6.06 1.68 13.16
N LEU A 94 5.96 2.93 13.63
CA LEU A 94 6.62 3.40 14.86
C LEU A 94 5.86 3.03 16.13
N LEU A 95 4.55 2.77 16.06
CA LEU A 95 3.72 2.40 17.20
C LEU A 95 3.50 0.89 17.33
N ASN A 96 3.82 0.12 16.30
CA ASN A 96 3.66 -1.34 16.32
C ASN A 96 4.60 -2.00 17.33
N GLU A 97 4.13 -3.10 17.91
CA GLU A 97 4.95 -4.02 18.72
C GLU A 97 5.02 -5.39 18.01
N PRO A 98 6.21 -5.84 17.54
CA PRO A 98 7.52 -5.18 17.66
C PRO A 98 7.66 -3.94 16.76
N LEU A 99 8.46 -2.98 17.25
CA LEU A 99 8.79 -1.76 16.52
C LEU A 99 9.40 -2.07 15.14
N GLN A 100 8.95 -1.37 14.09
CA GLN A 100 9.40 -1.59 12.71
C GLN A 100 10.17 -0.38 12.15
N PRO A 101 11.37 -0.05 12.67
CA PRO A 101 12.09 1.17 12.31
C PRO A 101 12.52 1.19 10.84
N ASN A 102 12.85 0.04 10.28
CA ASN A 102 13.25 -0.06 8.87
C ASN A 102 12.08 0.30 7.94
N LEU A 103 10.87 -0.17 8.25
CA LEU A 103 9.67 0.16 7.48
C LEU A 103 9.29 1.63 7.63
N ALA A 104 9.40 2.18 8.84
CA ALA A 104 9.22 3.61 9.09
C ALA A 104 10.20 4.45 8.27
N MET A 105 11.48 4.04 8.21
CA MET A 105 12.50 4.74 7.41
C MET A 105 12.16 4.70 5.91
N VAL A 106 11.73 3.56 5.38
CA VAL A 106 11.29 3.44 3.98
C VAL A 106 10.13 4.39 3.69
N ASN A 107 9.11 4.42 4.55
CA ASN A 107 7.99 5.34 4.41
C ASN A 107 8.42 6.81 4.45
N ALA A 108 9.35 7.17 5.35
CA ALA A 108 9.88 8.52 5.43
C ALA A 108 10.61 8.95 4.14
N ILE A 109 11.39 8.04 3.54
CA ILE A 109 12.07 8.30 2.26
C ILE A 109 11.05 8.54 1.15
N VAL A 110 10.01 7.72 1.08
CA VAL A 110 8.93 7.87 0.07
C VAL A 110 8.18 9.19 0.26
N ILE A 111 7.87 9.56 1.51
CA ILE A 111 7.26 10.86 1.82
C ILE A 111 8.14 12.01 1.31
N GLY A 112 9.45 11.97 1.60
CA GLY A 112 10.38 12.98 1.13
C GLY A 112 10.42 13.09 -0.41
N ALA A 113 10.45 11.95 -1.10
CA ALA A 113 10.41 11.91 -2.56
C ALA A 113 9.10 12.46 -3.12
N LEU A 114 7.95 12.09 -2.53
CA LEU A 114 6.64 12.61 -2.91
C LEU A 114 6.51 14.12 -2.67
N MET A 115 7.03 14.63 -1.57
CA MET A 115 7.04 16.07 -1.29
C MET A 115 7.86 16.84 -2.33
N GLY A 116 9.02 16.29 -2.73
CA GLY A 116 9.83 16.85 -3.83
C GLY A 116 9.09 16.81 -5.18
N PHE A 117 8.42 15.71 -5.49
CA PHE A 117 7.59 15.57 -6.69
C PHE A 117 6.42 16.56 -6.69
N LEU A 118 5.70 16.70 -5.58
CA LEU A 118 4.54 17.59 -5.44
C LEU A 118 4.90 19.05 -5.72
N TRP A 119 6.11 19.48 -5.41
CA TRP A 119 6.57 20.84 -5.73
C TRP A 119 6.37 21.20 -7.21
N PHE A 120 6.49 20.21 -8.10
CA PHE A 120 6.33 20.38 -9.55
C PHE A 120 4.99 19.87 -10.08
N ASN A 121 4.25 19.08 -9.28
CA ASN A 121 2.99 18.47 -9.69
C ASN A 121 1.74 19.23 -9.19
N VAL A 122 1.90 20.21 -8.27
CA VAL A 122 0.79 21.10 -7.86
C VAL A 122 0.36 21.99 -9.03
N HIS A 123 -0.94 22.24 -9.14
CA HIS A 123 -1.53 23.00 -10.24
C HIS A 123 -0.91 24.39 -10.41
N PRO A 124 -0.52 24.81 -11.63
CA PRO A 124 -0.48 24.03 -12.87
C PRO A 124 0.72 23.08 -12.91
N ALA A 125 0.45 21.78 -13.08
CA ALA A 125 1.49 20.77 -13.02
C ALA A 125 2.52 20.90 -14.15
N GLN A 126 3.79 20.84 -13.77
CA GLN A 126 4.92 20.83 -14.71
C GLN A 126 5.41 19.40 -15.00
N VAL A 127 5.12 18.47 -14.07
CA VAL A 127 5.51 17.04 -14.16
C VAL A 127 4.32 16.20 -13.74
N PHE A 128 4.08 15.11 -14.46
CA PHE A 128 3.01 14.16 -14.17
C PHE A 128 3.58 12.83 -13.65
N MET A 129 2.86 12.17 -12.73
CA MET A 129 3.28 10.90 -12.15
C MET A 129 3.20 9.76 -13.17
N GLY A 130 2.11 9.70 -13.90
CA GLY A 130 1.81 8.67 -14.91
C GLY A 130 1.65 7.28 -14.32
N ASP A 131 1.24 6.33 -15.14
CA ASP A 131 0.95 4.94 -14.74
C ASP A 131 2.12 4.26 -14.00
N SER A 132 3.35 4.52 -14.43
CA SER A 132 4.54 3.91 -13.82
C SER A 132 4.72 4.33 -12.37
N GLY A 133 4.49 5.61 -12.07
CA GLY A 133 4.58 6.14 -10.70
C GLY A 133 3.37 5.73 -9.86
N ALA A 134 2.17 5.96 -10.39
CA ALA A 134 0.91 5.71 -9.68
C ALA A 134 0.74 4.23 -9.29
N LEU A 135 0.94 3.31 -10.24
CA LEU A 135 0.83 1.86 -9.98
C LEU A 135 1.89 1.38 -8.99
N SER A 136 3.13 1.89 -9.11
CA SER A 136 4.22 1.50 -8.22
C SER A 136 3.99 1.98 -6.79
N LEU A 137 3.60 3.24 -6.60
CA LEU A 137 3.35 3.81 -5.29
C LEU A 137 2.11 3.21 -4.62
N GLY A 138 1.05 2.93 -5.38
CA GLY A 138 -0.12 2.21 -4.89
C GLY A 138 0.21 0.79 -4.44
N GLY A 139 1.01 0.06 -5.24
CA GLY A 139 1.51 -1.26 -4.86
C GLY A 139 2.38 -1.22 -3.61
N MET A 140 3.27 -0.23 -3.49
CA MET A 140 4.12 -0.03 -2.32
C MET A 140 3.30 0.29 -1.07
N LEU A 141 2.25 1.11 -1.18
CA LEU A 141 1.35 1.42 -0.08
C LEU A 141 0.65 0.15 0.44
N ALA A 142 0.15 -0.70 -0.46
CA ALA A 142 -0.46 -1.97 -0.09
C ALA A 142 0.52 -2.93 0.58
N VAL A 143 1.76 -3.04 0.06
CA VAL A 143 2.81 -3.84 0.69
C VAL A 143 3.14 -3.32 2.08
N THR A 144 3.23 -2.01 2.27
CA THR A 144 3.44 -1.40 3.59
C THR A 144 2.31 -1.77 4.57
N ALA A 145 1.05 -1.72 4.12
CA ALA A 145 -0.10 -2.14 4.92
C ALA A 145 -0.05 -3.61 5.31
N LEU A 146 0.38 -4.48 4.39
CA LEU A 146 0.57 -5.91 4.66
C LEU A 146 1.71 -6.16 5.65
N MET A 147 2.85 -5.46 5.51
CA MET A 147 4.01 -5.58 6.40
C MET A 147 3.74 -5.06 7.81
N THR A 148 2.93 -4.02 7.95
CA THR A 148 2.48 -3.53 9.26
C THR A 148 1.41 -4.42 9.89
N GLY A 149 0.84 -5.37 9.17
CA GLY A 149 -0.30 -6.18 9.60
C GLY A 149 -1.64 -5.44 9.59
N GLN A 150 -1.66 -4.22 9.10
CA GLN A 150 -2.83 -3.32 9.17
C GLN A 150 -3.56 -3.19 7.83
N VAL A 151 -3.63 -4.29 7.06
CA VAL A 151 -4.25 -4.28 5.73
C VAL A 151 -5.74 -3.89 5.76
N LEU A 152 -6.45 -4.18 6.85
CA LEU A 152 -7.86 -3.80 7.00
C LEU A 152 -8.08 -2.30 7.23
N ILE A 153 -7.05 -1.57 7.67
CA ILE A 153 -7.10 -0.11 7.83
C ILE A 153 -6.76 0.59 6.49
N LEU A 154 -6.14 -0.12 5.55
CA LEU A 154 -5.76 0.44 4.24
C LEU A 154 -6.92 1.14 3.51
N PRO A 155 -8.15 0.58 3.40
CA PRO A 155 -9.28 1.27 2.78
C PRO A 155 -9.72 2.55 3.51
N LEU A 156 -9.51 2.59 4.83
CA LEU A 156 -9.84 3.78 5.63
C LEU A 156 -8.79 4.89 5.44
N ILE A 157 -7.50 4.54 5.47
CA ILE A 157 -6.40 5.48 5.21
C ILE A 157 -6.45 5.98 3.76
N GLY A 158 -6.72 5.08 2.81
CA GLY A 158 -6.85 5.36 1.39
C GLY A 158 -8.28 5.64 0.95
N ILE A 159 -9.13 6.23 1.80
CA ILE A 159 -10.56 6.41 1.51
C ILE A 159 -10.81 7.21 0.23
N ILE A 160 -9.93 8.16 -0.09
CA ILE A 160 -10.02 8.94 -1.33
C ILE A 160 -9.87 8.03 -2.54
N PHE A 161 -8.90 7.11 -2.53
CA PHE A 161 -8.70 6.14 -3.60
C PHE A 161 -9.92 5.21 -3.77
N VAL A 162 -10.54 4.80 -2.66
CA VAL A 162 -11.75 3.98 -2.68
C VAL A 162 -12.94 4.74 -3.26
N LEU A 163 -13.11 6.01 -2.90
CA LEU A 163 -14.18 6.86 -3.41
C LEU A 163 -14.02 7.16 -4.90
N GLU A 164 -12.81 7.39 -5.38
CA GLU A 164 -12.54 7.58 -6.82
C GLU A 164 -12.90 6.31 -7.61
N VAL A 165 -12.42 5.14 -7.19
CA VAL A 165 -12.77 3.87 -7.82
C VAL A 165 -14.29 3.64 -7.82
N ALA A 166 -14.97 3.93 -6.71
CA ALA A 166 -16.43 3.78 -6.62
C ALA A 166 -17.16 4.75 -7.56
N SER A 167 -16.69 6.00 -7.64
CA SER A 167 -17.22 7.01 -8.56
C SER A 167 -17.11 6.56 -10.01
N ASP A 168 -15.93 6.07 -10.41
CA ASP A 168 -15.69 5.59 -11.77
C ASP A 168 -16.58 4.40 -12.13
N ILE A 169 -16.75 3.44 -11.21
CA ILE A 169 -17.64 2.29 -11.43
C ILE A 169 -19.09 2.75 -11.64
N ILE A 170 -19.56 3.72 -10.86
CA ILE A 170 -20.93 4.24 -11.00
C ILE A 170 -21.09 4.98 -12.33
N GLN A 171 -20.11 5.79 -12.73
CA GLN A 171 -20.17 6.56 -13.98
C GLN A 171 -20.12 5.68 -15.24
N VAL A 172 -19.34 4.60 -15.21
CA VAL A 172 -19.25 3.66 -16.35
C VAL A 172 -20.46 2.72 -16.41
N GLY A 173 -21.09 2.44 -15.25
CA GLY A 173 -22.25 1.54 -15.16
C GLY A 173 -23.61 2.19 -15.40
N SER A 174 -23.66 3.53 -15.53
CA SER A 174 -24.89 4.30 -15.80
C SER A 174 -24.98 4.69 -17.29
#